data_a6213001a6497374f8a8d7f5ff6de7e0
#
_entry.id   a6213001a6497374f8a8d7f5ff6de7e0
#
_cell.length_a   1.000
_cell.length_b   1.000
_cell.length_c   1.000
_cell.angle_alpha   90.00
_cell.angle_beta   90.00
_cell.angle_gamma   90.00
#
_symmetry.space_group_name_H-M   'P 1'
#
loop_
_entity.id
_entity.type
_entity.pdbx_description
1 polymer ?
#
loop_
_entity_poly.entity_id
_entity_poly.type
_entity_poly.pdbx_seq_one_letter_code
_entity_poly.pdbx_strand_id
1 'polypeptide(L)'
;MSFYTALTGLNGASADISATSNNIANVGTTGFKRSRAEFGDIFATSPLQNASSSIGSGTILKGIKQQFTQGNISSSLNALDLAISGQGFFALKPSLTSAQIVYTRNGSLSVNDDRYVVDSAGQFLLVFPVNNDGSVTAKDIISASPLQLPVTSGEPQATNNIQIGVNVPAGAEVVTPSGLAASLGCVLGCTFVIVLX
;
A
#
# COMPACT_ATOMS: atom_id res chain seq x y z
N MET A 1 33.57 41.98 7.70
CA MET A 1 32.46 41.24 7.07
C MET A 1 32.86 39.80 6.76
N SER A 2 34.11 39.52 6.42
CA SER A 2 34.59 38.16 6.05
C SER A 2 34.39 37.10 7.15
N PHE A 3 34.55 37.49 8.43
CA PHE A 3 34.36 36.54 9.54
C PHE A 3 32.90 36.04 9.61
N TYR A 4 31.94 36.94 9.41
CA TYR A 4 30.53 36.59 9.44
C TYR A 4 30.17 35.62 8.26
N THR A 5 30.70 35.93 7.09
CA THR A 5 30.52 35.06 5.92
C THR A 5 31.13 33.67 6.16
N ALA A 6 32.31 33.60 6.75
CA ALA A 6 32.94 32.33 7.10
C ALA A 6 32.14 31.55 8.12
N LEU A 7 31.55 32.24 9.12
CA LEU A 7 30.71 31.62 10.15
C LEU A 7 29.42 31.05 9.53
N THR A 8 28.79 31.75 8.58
CA THR A 8 27.59 31.22 7.90
C THR A 8 27.93 29.96 7.07
N GLY A 9 29.12 29.96 6.44
CA GLY A 9 29.59 28.77 5.70
C GLY A 9 29.82 27.58 6.62
N LEU A 10 30.43 27.81 7.79
CA LEU A 10 30.68 26.76 8.78
C LEU A 10 29.35 26.17 9.29
N ASN A 11 28.37 27.02 9.59
CA ASN A 11 27.05 26.63 10.06
C ASN A 11 26.33 25.80 8.95
N GLY A 12 26.47 26.23 7.70
CA GLY A 12 25.91 25.48 6.55
C GLY A 12 26.53 24.09 6.42
N ALA A 13 27.87 24.02 6.50
CA ALA A 13 28.57 22.74 6.44
C ALA A 13 28.18 21.81 7.59
N SER A 14 28.01 22.36 8.79
CA SER A 14 27.56 21.59 9.97
C SER A 14 26.15 20.99 9.74
N ALA A 15 25.24 21.77 9.17
CA ALA A 15 23.88 21.29 8.85
C ALA A 15 23.91 20.19 7.80
N ASP A 16 24.75 20.31 6.77
CA ASP A 16 24.89 19.29 5.74
C ASP A 16 25.48 17.99 6.30
N ILE A 17 26.49 18.11 7.15
CA ILE A 17 27.07 16.95 7.84
C ILE A 17 26.02 16.27 8.72
N SER A 18 25.19 17.04 9.43
CA SER A 18 24.12 16.48 10.27
C SER A 18 23.09 15.71 9.45
N ALA A 19 22.67 16.26 8.30
CA ALA A 19 21.74 15.59 7.38
C ALA A 19 22.36 14.32 6.82
N THR A 20 23.63 14.38 6.40
CA THR A 20 24.35 13.23 5.86
C THR A 20 24.55 12.14 6.92
N SER A 21 24.87 12.50 8.15
CA SER A 21 25.04 11.55 9.27
C SER A 21 23.72 10.83 9.55
N ASN A 22 22.60 11.55 9.53
CA ASN A 22 21.28 10.94 9.68
C ASN A 22 20.98 9.96 8.54
N ASN A 23 21.34 10.31 7.29
CA ASN A 23 21.16 9.43 6.14
C ASN A 23 21.97 8.14 6.31
N ILE A 24 23.22 8.25 6.78
CA ILE A 24 24.10 7.10 7.00
C ILE A 24 23.55 6.22 8.12
N ALA A 25 23.08 6.82 9.21
CA ALA A 25 22.52 6.08 10.34
C ALA A 25 21.29 5.25 9.92
N ASN A 26 20.54 5.72 8.92
CA ASN A 26 19.29 5.10 8.47
C ASN A 26 19.43 4.36 7.14
N VAL A 27 20.65 4.03 6.70
CA VAL A 27 20.87 3.36 5.41
C VAL A 27 20.21 1.98 5.37
N GLY A 28 20.06 1.30 6.51
CA GLY A 28 19.42 -0.01 6.62
C GLY A 28 17.95 0.05 6.96
N THR A 29 17.36 1.24 7.13
CA THR A 29 15.95 1.37 7.50
C THR A 29 15.06 1.22 6.27
N THR A 30 14.13 0.26 6.32
CA THR A 30 13.19 -0.01 5.23
C THR A 30 12.30 1.20 4.98
N GLY A 31 12.19 1.61 3.72
CA GLY A 31 11.34 2.74 3.34
C GLY A 31 11.93 4.12 3.64
N PHE A 32 13.14 4.20 4.20
CA PHE A 32 13.78 5.48 4.52
C PHE A 32 14.03 6.30 3.24
N LYS A 33 13.81 7.60 3.33
CA LYS A 33 14.09 8.56 2.25
C LYS A 33 15.12 9.55 2.73
N ARG A 34 16.25 9.62 2.00
CA ARG A 34 17.39 10.48 2.38
C ARG A 34 16.96 11.94 2.39
N SER A 35 17.55 12.68 3.30
CA SER A 35 17.37 14.13 3.43
C SER A 35 18.55 14.85 2.82
N ARG A 36 18.30 16.05 2.27
CA ARG A 36 19.33 16.93 1.73
C ARG A 36 19.10 18.33 2.25
N ALA A 37 20.17 18.98 2.70
CA ALA A 37 20.13 20.38 3.08
C ALA A 37 20.05 21.26 1.83
N GLU A 38 19.17 22.25 1.85
CA GLU A 38 19.03 23.24 0.78
C GLU A 38 19.47 24.58 1.30
N PHE A 39 20.38 25.22 0.59
CA PHE A 39 20.98 26.48 0.97
C PHE A 39 20.54 27.59 0.02
N GLY A 40 20.50 28.80 0.55
CA GLY A 40 20.28 29.99 -0.24
C GLY A 40 21.43 30.96 -0.03
N ASP A 41 21.76 31.68 -1.07
CA ASP A 41 22.73 32.76 -1.03
C ASP A 41 22.08 34.01 -0.40
N ILE A 42 22.85 34.74 0.37
CA ILE A 42 22.42 35.99 0.98
C ILE A 42 23.02 37.14 0.14
N PHE A 43 22.15 37.79 -0.62
CA PHE A 43 22.54 38.98 -1.39
C PHE A 43 22.15 40.24 -0.63
N ALA A 44 23.14 41.10 -0.37
CA ALA A 44 22.86 42.44 0.10
C ALA A 44 22.61 43.31 -1.14
N THR A 45 21.35 43.61 -1.45
CA THR A 45 21.01 44.52 -2.53
C THR A 45 21.12 45.95 -2.04
N SER A 46 22.19 46.63 -2.45
CA SER A 46 22.28 48.07 -2.35
C SER A 46 21.98 48.71 -3.69
N PRO A 47 21.04 49.64 -3.77
CA PRO A 47 20.68 50.24 -5.07
C PRO A 47 21.80 51.03 -5.74
N LEU A 48 22.90 51.26 -5.02
CA LEU A 48 24.05 52.04 -5.50
C LEU A 48 25.25 51.18 -5.89
N GLN A 49 25.16 49.82 -5.79
CA GLN A 49 26.27 48.92 -6.17
C GLN A 49 26.03 48.29 -7.52
N ASN A 50 27.05 48.33 -8.37
CA ASN A 50 27.04 47.60 -9.64
C ASN A 50 27.05 46.10 -9.38
N ALA A 51 26.14 45.37 -10.04
CA ALA A 51 25.97 43.94 -9.85
C ALA A 51 27.24 43.13 -10.18
N SER A 52 28.15 43.64 -10.99
CA SER A 52 29.37 42.95 -11.40
C SER A 52 30.47 42.93 -10.30
N SER A 53 30.31 43.69 -9.24
CA SER A 53 31.34 43.72 -8.15
C SER A 53 30.75 43.36 -6.78
N SER A 54 29.53 42.84 -6.73
CA SER A 54 28.86 42.45 -5.50
C SER A 54 29.40 41.12 -4.98
N ILE A 55 30.07 41.18 -3.80
CA ILE A 55 30.51 39.97 -3.10
C ILE A 55 29.34 39.47 -2.26
N GLY A 56 29.05 38.17 -2.34
CA GLY A 56 27.97 37.54 -1.56
C GLY A 56 28.18 37.66 -0.06
N SER A 57 27.09 37.73 0.70
CA SER A 57 27.11 37.94 2.16
C SER A 57 27.06 36.63 2.95
N GLY A 58 27.26 35.49 2.27
CA GLY A 58 27.26 34.17 2.90
C GLY A 58 26.07 33.30 2.49
N THR A 59 25.83 32.28 3.27
CA THR A 59 24.76 31.30 2.99
C THR A 59 23.81 31.17 4.18
N ILE A 60 22.56 30.82 3.88
CA ILE A 60 21.54 30.51 4.88
C ILE A 60 20.93 29.14 4.56
N LEU A 61 20.69 28.34 5.58
CA LEU A 61 19.95 27.07 5.43
C LEU A 61 18.47 27.41 5.20
N LYS A 62 17.96 27.06 4.00
CA LYS A 62 16.54 27.24 3.67
C LYS A 62 15.67 26.14 4.24
N GLY A 63 16.22 24.93 4.36
CA GLY A 63 15.48 23.80 4.92
C GLY A 63 16.15 22.47 4.60
N ILE A 64 15.58 21.42 5.16
CA ILE A 64 15.99 20.05 4.89
C ILE A 64 14.85 19.37 4.12
N LYS A 65 15.15 18.86 2.93
CA LYS A 65 14.15 18.32 2.02
C LYS A 65 14.39 16.83 1.78
N GLN A 66 13.34 16.04 1.95
CA GLN A 66 13.40 14.61 1.66
C GLN A 66 13.37 14.34 0.16
N GLN A 67 14.18 13.38 -0.27
CA GLN A 67 14.31 12.96 -1.68
C GLN A 67 13.53 11.67 -1.87
N PHE A 68 12.43 11.71 -2.64
CA PHE A 68 11.55 10.56 -2.85
C PHE A 68 11.92 9.74 -4.08
N THR A 69 13.21 9.69 -4.41
CA THR A 69 13.70 8.82 -5.49
C THR A 69 13.48 7.35 -5.13
N GLN A 70 13.27 6.52 -6.14
CA GLN A 70 13.09 5.08 -5.97
C GLN A 70 14.41 4.45 -5.55
N GLY A 71 14.37 3.67 -4.46
CA GLY A 71 15.48 2.87 -4.01
C GLY A 71 15.46 1.47 -4.61
N ASN A 72 16.43 0.67 -4.23
CA ASN A 72 16.50 -0.72 -4.65
C ASN A 72 15.40 -1.53 -3.97
N ILE A 73 14.74 -2.40 -4.73
CA ILE A 73 13.73 -3.34 -4.21
C ILE A 73 14.42 -4.69 -4.10
N SER A 74 14.40 -5.26 -2.91
CA SER A 74 14.94 -6.61 -2.65
C SER A 74 13.83 -7.52 -2.16
N SER A 75 13.92 -8.79 -2.49
CA SER A 75 12.96 -9.78 -2.00
C SER A 75 13.24 -10.15 -0.55
N SER A 76 12.17 -10.41 0.18
CA SER A 76 12.19 -10.86 1.57
C SER A 76 11.56 -12.25 1.66
N LEU A 77 11.87 -12.98 2.74
CA LEU A 77 11.23 -14.26 3.04
C LEU A 77 9.88 -14.07 3.75
N ASN A 78 9.59 -12.86 4.19
CA ASN A 78 8.33 -12.55 4.86
C ASN A 78 7.27 -12.20 3.82
N ALA A 79 6.16 -12.92 3.81
CA ALA A 79 5.08 -12.77 2.82
C ALA A 79 4.33 -11.44 2.96
N LEU A 80 4.44 -10.77 4.11
CA LEU A 80 3.74 -9.52 4.39
C LEU A 80 4.59 -8.28 4.09
N ASP A 81 5.83 -8.46 3.65
CA ASP A 81 6.67 -7.31 3.27
C ASP A 81 6.24 -6.80 1.90
N LEU A 82 5.82 -5.55 1.86
CA LEU A 82 5.32 -4.89 0.65
C LEU A 82 6.27 -3.77 0.23
N ALA A 83 6.46 -3.60 -1.06
CA ALA A 83 7.27 -2.50 -1.60
C ALA A 83 6.48 -1.77 -2.69
N ILE A 84 6.51 -0.44 -2.64
CA ILE A 84 5.88 0.39 -3.68
C ILE A 84 6.91 0.68 -4.75
N SER A 85 6.59 0.33 -5.99
CA SER A 85 7.35 0.71 -7.18
C SER A 85 6.75 2.01 -7.74
N GLY A 86 7.56 3.06 -7.77
CA GLY A 86 7.12 4.37 -8.23
C GLY A 86 6.68 5.29 -7.11
N GLN A 87 5.74 6.19 -7.43
CA GLN A 87 5.23 7.20 -6.49
C GLN A 87 4.03 6.65 -5.73
N GLY A 88 3.93 6.98 -4.44
CA GLY A 88 2.82 6.56 -3.60
C GLY A 88 3.24 6.35 -2.15
N PHE A 89 2.26 6.09 -1.30
CA PHE A 89 2.46 5.81 0.13
C PHE A 89 1.43 4.77 0.56
N PHE A 90 1.79 3.98 1.55
CA PHE A 90 0.82 3.16 2.29
C PHE A 90 0.05 4.09 3.22
N ALA A 91 -1.26 3.93 3.25
CA ALA A 91 -2.14 4.64 4.17
C ALA A 91 -2.36 3.77 5.40
N LEU A 92 -2.10 4.33 6.57
CA LEU A 92 -2.26 3.65 7.85
C LEU A 92 -3.20 4.45 8.75
N LYS A 93 -3.81 3.76 9.70
CA LYS A 93 -4.70 4.35 10.70
C LYS A 93 -4.16 4.02 12.10
N PRO A 94 -3.90 5.02 12.95
CA PRO A 94 -3.30 4.76 14.27
C PRO A 94 -4.16 3.91 15.21
N SER A 95 -5.50 4.01 15.09
CA SER A 95 -6.42 3.17 15.84
C SER A 95 -7.71 2.99 15.04
N LEU A 96 -8.49 1.97 15.35
CA LEU A 96 -9.73 1.65 14.62
C LEU A 96 -10.76 2.78 14.70
N THR A 97 -10.74 3.56 15.80
CA THR A 97 -11.68 4.67 16.01
C THR A 97 -11.16 6.02 15.51
N SER A 98 -9.85 6.12 15.21
CA SER A 98 -9.25 7.39 14.78
C SER A 98 -9.70 7.75 13.36
N ALA A 99 -9.97 9.04 13.15
CA ALA A 99 -10.20 9.58 11.80
C ALA A 99 -8.91 10.00 11.10
N GLN A 100 -7.79 10.01 11.84
CA GLN A 100 -6.49 10.42 11.30
C GLN A 100 -5.89 9.34 10.41
N ILE A 101 -5.31 9.75 9.28
CA ILE A 101 -4.60 8.86 8.37
C ILE A 101 -3.13 9.27 8.38
N VAL A 102 -2.25 8.28 8.51
CA VAL A 102 -0.80 8.44 8.47
C VAL A 102 -0.29 7.78 7.20
N TYR A 103 0.72 8.38 6.57
CA TYR A 103 1.29 7.86 5.33
C TYR A 103 2.72 7.40 5.58
N THR A 104 3.06 6.22 5.10
CA THR A 104 4.41 5.64 5.25
C THR A 104 4.89 5.04 3.93
N ARG A 105 6.21 4.92 3.78
CA ARG A 105 6.84 4.11 2.72
C ARG A 105 7.37 2.78 3.26
N ASN A 106 7.34 2.60 4.58
CA ASN A 106 7.72 1.33 5.20
C ASN A 106 6.62 0.31 4.94
N GLY A 107 6.98 -0.79 4.29
CA GLY A 107 6.06 -1.89 3.99
C GLY A 107 6.38 -3.15 4.77
N SER A 108 7.12 -3.03 5.87
CA SER A 108 7.35 -4.18 6.76
C SER A 108 6.13 -4.31 7.67
N LEU A 109 5.26 -5.26 7.34
CA LEU A 109 3.96 -5.42 8.00
C LEU A 109 3.92 -6.75 8.75
N SER A 110 3.06 -6.82 9.76
CA SER A 110 2.80 -8.01 10.57
C SER A 110 1.31 -8.15 10.83
N VAL A 111 0.90 -9.27 11.41
CA VAL A 111 -0.50 -9.53 11.78
C VAL A 111 -0.58 -9.52 13.29
N ASN A 112 -1.50 -8.74 13.84
CA ASN A 112 -1.75 -8.72 15.28
C ASN A 112 -2.70 -9.86 15.70
N ASP A 113 -2.96 -9.99 17.00
CA ASP A 113 -3.81 -11.03 17.58
C ASP A 113 -5.26 -10.96 17.07
N ASP A 114 -5.73 -9.78 16.67
CA ASP A 114 -7.06 -9.56 16.12
C ASP A 114 -7.11 -9.80 14.61
N ARG A 115 -6.02 -10.29 14.02
CA ARG A 115 -5.86 -10.61 12.59
C ARG A 115 -5.90 -9.37 11.68
N TYR A 116 -5.60 -8.19 12.23
CA TYR A 116 -5.37 -7.01 11.41
C TYR A 116 -3.93 -6.93 10.96
N VAL A 117 -3.73 -6.43 9.75
CA VAL A 117 -2.39 -6.16 9.23
C VAL A 117 -1.95 -4.80 9.76
N VAL A 118 -0.82 -4.81 10.49
CA VAL A 118 -0.31 -3.63 11.18
C VAL A 118 1.17 -3.42 10.87
N ASP A 119 1.61 -2.17 11.01
CA ASP A 119 3.01 -1.77 10.96
C ASP A 119 3.69 -2.03 12.32
N SER A 120 5.00 -1.87 12.36
CA SER A 120 5.81 -2.01 13.58
C SER A 120 5.39 -1.08 14.72
N ALA A 121 4.70 0.03 14.41
CA ALA A 121 4.13 0.95 15.39
C ALA A 121 2.70 0.58 15.81
N GLY A 122 2.15 -0.55 15.33
CA GLY A 122 0.79 -1.00 15.64
C GLY A 122 -0.30 -0.27 14.85
N GLN A 123 0.05 0.43 13.78
CA GLN A 123 -0.92 1.15 12.95
C GLN A 123 -1.52 0.22 11.90
N PHE A 124 -2.84 0.33 11.69
CA PHE A 124 -3.63 -0.56 10.84
C PHE A 124 -3.48 -0.16 9.36
N LEU A 125 -3.16 -1.13 8.51
CA LEU A 125 -3.08 -0.90 7.06
C LEU A 125 -4.49 -0.70 6.48
N LEU A 126 -4.67 0.40 5.74
CA LEU A 126 -5.92 0.69 5.05
C LEU A 126 -5.87 0.14 3.62
N VAL A 127 -6.95 -0.54 3.21
CA VAL A 127 -7.12 -1.05 1.86
C VAL A 127 -8.50 -0.64 1.33
N PHE A 128 -8.62 -0.57 0.01
CA PHE A 128 -9.91 -0.30 -0.63
C PHE A 128 -10.72 -1.58 -0.73
N PRO A 129 -12.05 -1.51 -0.49
CA PRO A 129 -12.90 -2.68 -0.70
C PRO A 129 -12.95 -3.07 -2.17
N VAL A 130 -12.88 -4.38 -2.41
CA VAL A 130 -12.93 -4.95 -3.75
C VAL A 130 -14.13 -5.86 -3.88
N ASN A 131 -14.71 -5.91 -5.08
CA ASN A 131 -15.77 -6.83 -5.45
C ASN A 131 -15.19 -8.22 -5.71
N ASN A 132 -16.08 -9.23 -5.87
CA ASN A 132 -15.67 -10.60 -6.19
C ASN A 132 -14.97 -10.72 -7.54
N ASP A 133 -15.18 -9.76 -8.44
CA ASP A 133 -14.52 -9.72 -9.74
C ASP A 133 -13.14 -9.05 -9.72
N GLY A 134 -12.68 -8.60 -8.52
CA GLY A 134 -11.40 -7.93 -8.36
C GLY A 134 -11.42 -6.43 -8.62
N SER A 135 -12.57 -5.87 -9.01
CA SER A 135 -12.69 -4.42 -9.22
C SER A 135 -12.81 -3.68 -7.89
N VAL A 136 -12.22 -2.49 -7.82
CA VAL A 136 -12.28 -1.65 -6.62
C VAL A 136 -13.66 -0.98 -6.55
N THR A 137 -14.40 -1.22 -5.46
CA THR A 137 -15.74 -0.68 -5.27
C THR A 137 -15.70 0.86 -5.14
N ALA A 138 -14.75 1.38 -4.36
CA ALA A 138 -14.64 2.81 -4.13
C ALA A 138 -13.17 3.19 -3.99
N LYS A 139 -12.76 4.27 -4.65
CA LYS A 139 -11.36 4.73 -4.67
C LYS A 139 -11.11 5.89 -3.72
N ASP A 140 -12.10 6.26 -2.93
CA ASP A 140 -11.96 7.34 -1.96
C ASP A 140 -11.29 6.82 -0.68
N ILE A 141 -10.40 7.64 -0.13
CA ILE A 141 -9.68 7.29 1.10
C ILE A 141 -10.64 7.14 2.31
N ILE A 142 -11.82 7.77 2.23
CA ILE A 142 -12.84 7.68 3.29
C ILE A 142 -13.46 6.27 3.32
N SER A 143 -13.57 5.61 2.17
CA SER A 143 -14.13 4.26 2.06
C SER A 143 -13.10 3.17 2.36
N ALA A 144 -11.83 3.55 2.56
CA ALA A 144 -10.79 2.58 2.90
C ALA A 144 -11.01 2.03 4.30
N SER A 145 -10.86 0.72 4.45
CA SER A 145 -11.07 0.01 5.72
C SER A 145 -9.77 -0.69 6.14
N PRO A 146 -9.58 -0.89 7.46
CA PRO A 146 -8.43 -1.66 7.94
C PRO A 146 -8.46 -3.10 7.42
N LEU A 147 -7.33 -3.58 6.95
CA LEU A 147 -7.23 -4.93 6.39
C LEU A 147 -7.23 -5.95 7.51
N GLN A 148 -8.30 -6.74 7.58
CA GLN A 148 -8.44 -7.86 8.51
C GLN A 148 -8.42 -9.16 7.72
N LEU A 149 -7.60 -10.12 8.16
CA LEU A 149 -7.52 -11.43 7.53
C LEU A 149 -8.68 -12.31 7.99
N PRO A 150 -9.37 -13.01 7.08
CA PRO A 150 -10.49 -13.87 7.47
C PRO A 150 -10.00 -15.09 8.24
N VAL A 151 -10.88 -15.67 9.05
CA VAL A 151 -10.58 -16.89 9.81
C VAL A 151 -10.44 -18.09 8.89
N THR A 152 -11.30 -18.14 7.86
CA THR A 152 -11.32 -19.25 6.90
C THR A 152 -11.03 -18.74 5.50
N SER A 153 -10.28 -19.50 4.75
CA SER A 153 -10.00 -19.20 3.35
C SER A 153 -11.18 -19.69 2.50
N GLY A 154 -11.95 -18.75 1.96
CA GLY A 154 -13.11 -19.00 1.12
C GLY A 154 -14.39 -19.18 1.91
N GLU A 155 -15.42 -18.46 1.51
CA GLU A 155 -16.78 -18.65 2.04
C GLU A 155 -17.41 -19.87 1.38
N PRO A 156 -17.96 -20.83 2.15
CA PRO A 156 -18.70 -21.92 1.57
C PRO A 156 -19.93 -21.38 0.85
N GLN A 157 -20.05 -21.66 -0.44
CA GLN A 157 -21.20 -21.24 -1.23
C GLN A 157 -22.07 -22.46 -1.48
N ALA A 158 -23.35 -22.37 -1.13
CA ALA A 158 -24.31 -23.46 -1.37
C ALA A 158 -24.38 -23.75 -2.86
N THR A 159 -24.34 -25.04 -3.19
CA THR A 159 -24.46 -25.49 -4.58
C THR A 159 -25.92 -25.32 -5.01
N ASN A 160 -26.17 -24.39 -5.91
CA ASN A 160 -27.52 -24.10 -6.39
C ASN A 160 -27.85 -24.87 -7.67
N ASN A 161 -26.86 -25.44 -8.34
CA ASN A 161 -27.09 -26.11 -9.63
C ASN A 161 -26.08 -27.26 -9.79
N ILE A 162 -26.62 -28.46 -9.98
CA ILE A 162 -25.85 -29.66 -10.26
C ILE A 162 -26.32 -30.20 -11.61
N GLN A 163 -25.43 -30.29 -12.58
CA GLN A 163 -25.72 -30.88 -13.87
C GLN A 163 -25.07 -32.27 -13.93
N ILE A 164 -25.91 -33.28 -14.05
CA ILE A 164 -25.46 -34.67 -14.15
C ILE A 164 -25.83 -35.19 -15.54
N GLY A 165 -24.84 -35.51 -16.33
CA GLY A 165 -25.04 -36.21 -17.62
C GLY A 165 -24.98 -37.71 -17.40
N VAL A 166 -26.10 -38.38 -17.58
CA VAL A 166 -26.20 -39.83 -17.43
C VAL A 166 -26.55 -40.45 -18.76
N ASN A 167 -25.79 -41.41 -19.20
CA ASN A 167 -26.11 -42.23 -20.39
C ASN A 167 -26.79 -43.49 -19.92
N VAL A 168 -28.09 -43.60 -20.22
CA VAL A 168 -28.90 -44.74 -19.81
C VAL A 168 -29.14 -45.62 -21.03
N PRO A 169 -28.99 -46.98 -20.92
CA PRO A 169 -29.29 -47.86 -22.04
C PRO A 169 -30.77 -47.82 -22.43
N ALA A 170 -31.05 -47.87 -23.74
CA ALA A 170 -32.39 -47.64 -24.29
C ALA A 170 -33.44 -48.68 -23.83
N GLY A 171 -33.01 -49.83 -23.31
CA GLY A 171 -33.90 -50.87 -22.81
C GLY A 171 -34.07 -50.91 -21.29
N ALA A 172 -33.64 -49.85 -20.56
CA ALA A 172 -33.77 -49.83 -19.10
C ALA A 172 -35.25 -49.68 -18.67
N GLU A 173 -35.67 -50.47 -17.70
CA GLU A 173 -37.02 -50.41 -17.15
C GLU A 173 -37.18 -49.12 -16.32
N VAL A 174 -38.27 -48.40 -16.54
CA VAL A 174 -38.57 -47.15 -15.85
C VAL A 174 -38.97 -47.43 -14.41
N VAL A 175 -38.12 -47.10 -13.47
CA VAL A 175 -38.44 -47.17 -12.02
C VAL A 175 -39.13 -45.89 -11.61
N THR A 176 -40.40 -45.96 -11.24
CA THR A 176 -41.14 -44.80 -10.72
C THR A 176 -40.75 -44.60 -9.25
N PRO A 177 -40.04 -43.50 -8.89
CA PRO A 177 -39.72 -43.26 -7.49
C PRO A 177 -40.97 -42.88 -6.73
N SER A 178 -41.26 -43.59 -5.67
CA SER A 178 -42.34 -43.22 -4.75
C SER A 178 -41.86 -42.09 -3.86
N GLY A 179 -42.24 -40.84 -4.16
CA GLY A 179 -42.06 -39.75 -3.25
C GLY A 179 -41.39 -38.45 -3.76
N LEU A 180 -40.91 -38.45 -5.01
CA LEU A 180 -40.44 -37.21 -5.63
C LEU A 180 -40.92 -37.11 -7.06
N ALA A 181 -41.73 -36.12 -7.35
CA ALA A 181 -42.28 -35.94 -8.70
C ALA A 181 -41.17 -35.45 -9.65
N ALA A 182 -40.40 -36.37 -10.16
CA ALA A 182 -39.56 -36.10 -11.32
C ALA A 182 -40.24 -36.72 -12.54
N SER A 183 -40.94 -35.91 -13.33
CA SER A 183 -41.44 -36.38 -14.61
C SER A 183 -40.30 -36.50 -15.61
N LEU A 184 -39.80 -37.67 -15.75
CA LEU A 184 -38.74 -37.94 -16.69
C LEU A 184 -39.36 -38.37 -18.05
N GLY A 185 -39.41 -37.39 -18.94
CA GLY A 185 -39.68 -37.75 -20.36
C GLY A 185 -38.36 -37.69 -21.12
N CYS A 186 -37.73 -38.81 -21.29
CA CYS A 186 -36.45 -38.84 -22.01
C CYS A 186 -36.52 -39.63 -23.28
N VAL A 187 -36.21 -38.98 -24.38
CA VAL A 187 -35.95 -39.62 -25.67
C VAL A 187 -34.56 -39.15 -26.11
N LEU A 188 -33.59 -40.04 -26.00
CA LEU A 188 -32.22 -39.88 -26.52
C LEU A 188 -31.48 -38.59 -26.16
N GLY A 189 -30.58 -38.70 -25.20
CA GLY A 189 -29.60 -37.66 -24.86
C GLY A 189 -30.08 -36.64 -23.83
N CYS A 190 -30.52 -37.10 -22.63
CA CYS A 190 -31.07 -36.22 -21.62
C CYS A 190 -30.01 -35.66 -20.67
N THR A 191 -30.00 -34.34 -20.54
CA THR A 191 -29.32 -33.66 -19.48
C THR A 191 -30.31 -33.36 -18.37
N PHE A 192 -30.06 -33.87 -17.15
CA PHE A 192 -30.90 -33.63 -16.00
C PHE A 192 -30.38 -32.45 -15.22
N VAL A 193 -31.23 -31.48 -15.00
CA VAL A 193 -30.95 -30.36 -14.11
C VAL A 193 -31.82 -30.55 -12.86
N ILE A 194 -31.18 -30.90 -11.74
CA ILE A 194 -31.87 -30.98 -10.45
C ILE A 194 -31.70 -29.63 -9.77
N VAL A 195 -32.81 -28.88 -9.64
CA VAL A 195 -32.84 -27.63 -8.89
C VAL A 195 -33.32 -27.97 -7.47
N LEU A 196 -32.47 -27.80 -6.49
CA LEU A 196 -32.85 -27.98 -5.09
C LEU A 196 -33.25 -26.61 -4.55
N UNK A 197 -34.43 -26.74 -4.42
CA UNK A 197 -34.91 -25.53 -3.90
C UNK A 197 -34.87 -25.36 -2.49
#